data_933afdfab463b0e41b6ddea48f441328
#
_entry.id   933afdfab463b0e41b6ddea48f441328
#
_cell.length_a   1.000
_cell.length_b   1.000
_cell.length_c   1.000
_cell.angle_alpha   90.00
_cell.angle_beta   90.00
_cell.angle_gamma   90.00
#
_symmetry.space_group_name_H-M   'P 1'
#
loop_
_entity.id
_entity.type
_entity.pdbx_description
1 polymer ?
#
loop_
_entity_poly.entity_id
_entity_poly.type
_entity_poly.pdbx_seq_one_letter_code
_entity_poly.pdbx_strand_id
1 'polypeptide(L)'
;AQAESEKKSESMNWSLNERFKHNKLLTPELYGYRRPRDMLGNYIKYGILEIEESEAIVVRFIFDAFLAGFTLDRIAEMLTEMQIKTKLGNTNWNAGSLAYIVRNERYCGSVLTWKTFTADIFEHKKKKNRNNRDQCYYENHHPAIIPVEIFEAAQTLIYNRRHGMRGGLHVMQVIDDGVFQGYVPINHHWANDDPNAYYNASDSVEG
;
A
#
# COMPACT_ATOMS: atom_id res chain seq x y z
N ALA A 1 6.09 -39.58 -0.11
CA ALA A 1 6.60 -38.21 -0.41
C ALA A 1 5.47 -37.22 -0.69
N GLN A 2 4.55 -37.47 -1.66
CA GLN A 2 3.50 -36.51 -2.02
C GLN A 2 2.49 -36.26 -0.87
N ALA A 3 1.89 -37.32 -0.29
CA ALA A 3 0.96 -37.23 0.83
C ALA A 3 1.57 -36.57 2.08
N GLU A 4 2.86 -36.72 2.29
CA GLU A 4 3.58 -36.09 3.39
C GLU A 4 3.77 -34.58 3.15
N SER A 5 4.04 -34.17 1.90
CA SER A 5 4.14 -32.77 1.49
C SER A 5 2.79 -32.06 1.62
N GLU A 6 1.69 -32.72 1.24
CA GLU A 6 0.32 -32.21 1.39
C GLU A 6 -0.03 -31.98 2.85
N LYS A 7 0.16 -32.97 3.73
CA LYS A 7 -0.06 -32.87 5.17
C LYS A 7 0.75 -31.75 5.82
N LYS A 8 2.00 -31.57 5.39
CA LYS A 8 2.84 -30.48 5.89
C LYS A 8 2.32 -29.11 5.47
N SER A 9 1.82 -28.98 4.24
CA SER A 9 1.19 -27.75 3.74
C SER A 9 -0.11 -27.43 4.49
N GLU A 10 -0.95 -28.43 4.74
CA GLU A 10 -2.19 -28.27 5.52
C GLU A 10 -1.89 -27.81 6.95
N SER A 11 -0.95 -28.47 7.62
CA SER A 11 -0.53 -28.11 8.97
C SER A 11 0.04 -26.69 9.03
N MET A 12 0.81 -26.27 8.02
CA MET A 12 1.35 -24.90 7.94
C MET A 12 0.22 -23.87 7.75
N ASN A 13 -0.73 -24.16 6.85
CA ASN A 13 -1.88 -23.28 6.61
C ASN A 13 -2.77 -23.16 7.87
N TRP A 14 -3.02 -24.25 8.56
CA TRP A 14 -3.75 -24.25 9.83
C TRP A 14 -3.02 -23.39 10.87
N SER A 15 -1.72 -23.57 11.04
CA SER A 15 -0.89 -22.80 11.97
C SER A 15 -0.88 -21.30 11.64
N LEU A 16 -0.92 -20.92 10.34
CA LEU A 16 -1.03 -19.53 9.92
C LEU A 16 -2.41 -18.95 10.29
N ASN A 17 -3.49 -19.68 10.03
CA ASN A 17 -4.83 -19.25 10.35
C ASN A 17 -5.02 -19.06 11.87
N GLU A 18 -4.51 -19.97 12.68
CA GLU A 18 -4.55 -19.85 14.15
C GLU A 18 -3.76 -18.62 14.64
N ARG A 19 -2.58 -18.36 14.07
CA ARG A 19 -1.83 -17.14 14.38
C ARG A 19 -2.59 -15.88 14.01
N PHE A 20 -3.26 -15.87 12.86
CA PHE A 20 -4.04 -14.72 12.42
C PHE A 20 -5.23 -14.47 13.31
N LYS A 21 -5.98 -15.51 13.72
CA LYS A 21 -7.08 -15.40 14.71
C LYS A 21 -6.62 -14.76 16.02
N HIS A 22 -5.39 -15.02 16.44
CA HIS A 22 -4.80 -14.46 17.66
C HIS A 22 -4.01 -13.16 17.44
N ASN A 23 -4.21 -12.48 16.30
CA ASN A 23 -3.52 -11.24 15.92
C ASN A 23 -1.97 -11.36 15.97
N LYS A 24 -1.43 -12.57 15.81
CA LYS A 24 0.02 -12.83 15.77
C LYS A 24 0.53 -12.71 14.33
N LEU A 25 0.57 -11.48 13.84
CA LEU A 25 1.03 -11.17 12.49
C LEU A 25 2.55 -10.98 12.46
N LEU A 26 3.19 -11.42 11.39
CA LEU A 26 4.61 -11.19 11.19
C LEU A 26 4.90 -9.70 11.04
N THR A 27 5.89 -9.23 11.78
CA THR A 27 6.36 -7.84 11.73
C THR A 27 7.39 -7.69 10.59
N PRO A 28 7.01 -7.11 9.44
CA PRO A 28 7.94 -6.89 8.33
C PRO A 28 8.88 -5.73 8.64
N GLU A 29 9.94 -5.63 7.88
CA GLU A 29 10.76 -4.44 7.81
C GLU A 29 10.17 -3.49 6.77
N LEU A 30 9.76 -2.31 7.22
CA LEU A 30 9.13 -1.28 6.38
C LEU A 30 9.86 0.05 6.57
N TYR A 31 9.98 0.82 5.50
CA TYR A 31 10.44 2.21 5.59
C TYR A 31 9.41 3.03 6.39
N GLY A 32 9.87 3.90 7.26
CA GLY A 32 9.00 4.65 8.18
C GLY A 32 8.66 3.93 9.47
N TYR A 33 9.02 2.64 9.57
CA TYR A 33 8.78 1.85 10.77
C TYR A 33 10.03 1.16 11.28
N ARG A 34 10.09 1.02 12.61
CA ARG A 34 11.08 0.21 13.33
C ARG A 34 10.39 -1.04 13.89
N ARG A 35 11.05 -2.18 13.74
CA ARG A 35 10.61 -3.41 14.41
C ARG A 35 10.98 -3.36 15.89
N PRO A 36 10.04 -3.71 16.80
CA PRO A 36 10.33 -3.73 18.23
C PRO A 36 11.43 -4.76 18.55
N ARG A 37 12.20 -4.46 19.57
CA ARG A 37 13.27 -5.33 20.07
C ARG A 37 13.01 -5.71 21.52
N ASP A 38 13.46 -6.89 21.93
CA ASP A 38 13.47 -7.32 23.32
C ASP A 38 14.59 -6.63 24.12
N MET A 39 14.64 -6.90 25.41
CA MET A 39 15.67 -6.35 26.32
C MET A 39 17.10 -6.78 25.95
N LEU A 40 17.26 -7.84 25.16
CA LEU A 40 18.54 -8.35 24.66
C LEU A 40 18.88 -7.79 23.26
N GLY A 41 18.01 -6.93 22.69
CA GLY A 41 18.20 -6.32 21.39
C GLY A 41 17.76 -7.18 20.20
N ASN A 42 17.16 -8.36 20.41
CA ASN A 42 16.65 -9.23 19.34
C ASN A 42 15.29 -8.73 18.82
N TYR A 43 15.02 -8.93 17.54
CA TYR A 43 13.74 -8.57 16.96
C TYR A 43 12.58 -9.44 17.47
N ILE A 44 11.51 -8.80 17.93
CA ILE A 44 10.28 -9.47 18.32
C ILE A 44 9.51 -9.84 17.05
N LYS A 45 9.34 -11.15 16.82
CA LYS A 45 8.78 -11.69 15.57
C LYS A 45 7.34 -11.28 15.29
N TYR A 46 6.53 -11.10 16.34
CA TYR A 46 5.11 -10.77 16.29
C TYR A 46 4.82 -9.48 17.08
N GLY A 47 5.77 -8.57 17.09
CA GLY A 47 5.64 -7.30 17.78
C GLY A 47 4.87 -6.26 16.95
N ILE A 48 4.40 -5.23 17.62
CA ILE A 48 3.75 -4.08 16.99
C ILE A 48 4.84 -3.17 16.41
N LEU A 49 4.65 -2.72 15.17
CA LEU A 49 5.55 -1.76 14.52
C LEU A 49 5.53 -0.43 15.29
N GLU A 50 6.72 0.16 15.47
CA GLU A 50 6.90 1.50 16.04
C GLU A 50 7.24 2.48 14.91
N ILE A 51 6.73 3.70 14.98
CA ILE A 51 7.06 4.73 14.00
C ILE A 51 8.51 5.17 14.17
N GLU A 52 9.27 5.20 13.07
CA GLU A 52 10.57 5.84 12.98
C GLU A 52 10.37 7.21 12.32
N GLU A 53 10.31 8.27 13.15
CA GLU A 53 9.84 9.58 12.72
C GLU A 53 10.71 10.20 11.61
N SER A 54 12.01 9.95 11.61
CA SER A 54 12.93 10.40 10.56
C SER A 54 12.60 9.86 9.18
N GLU A 55 12.10 8.61 9.11
CA GLU A 55 11.65 7.96 7.88
C GLU A 55 10.15 8.26 7.61
N ALA A 56 9.34 8.40 8.67
CA ALA A 56 7.90 8.63 8.56
C ALA A 56 7.56 9.97 7.88
N ILE A 57 8.37 11.01 8.14
CA ILE A 57 8.25 12.30 7.43
C ILE A 57 8.36 12.10 5.91
N VAL A 58 9.28 11.25 5.47
CA VAL A 58 9.47 10.96 4.04
C VAL A 58 8.28 10.19 3.48
N VAL A 59 7.72 9.26 4.25
CA VAL A 59 6.49 8.54 3.85
C VAL A 59 5.33 9.52 3.64
N ARG A 60 5.10 10.44 4.58
CA ARG A 60 4.08 11.49 4.43
C ARG A 60 4.31 12.32 3.18
N PHE A 61 5.55 12.80 2.96
CA PHE A 61 5.91 13.53 1.74
C PHE A 61 5.61 12.74 0.46
N ILE A 62 5.88 11.41 0.43
CA ILE A 62 5.58 10.57 -0.74
C ILE A 62 4.07 10.56 -1.03
N PHE A 63 3.22 10.41 -0.01
CA PHE A 63 1.77 10.43 -0.19
C PHE A 63 1.27 11.80 -0.61
N ASP A 64 1.73 12.88 0.02
CA ASP A 64 1.34 14.25 -0.32
C ASP A 64 1.72 14.60 -1.75
N ALA A 65 2.96 14.32 -2.15
CA ALA A 65 3.42 14.55 -3.52
C ALA A 65 2.64 13.71 -4.54
N PHE A 66 2.32 12.44 -4.19
CA PHE A 66 1.54 11.57 -5.07
C PHE A 66 0.10 12.08 -5.25
N LEU A 67 -0.55 12.55 -4.19
CA LEU A 67 -1.89 13.15 -4.24
C LEU A 67 -1.89 14.51 -4.93
N ALA A 68 -0.80 15.28 -4.79
CA ALA A 68 -0.59 16.51 -5.57
C ALA A 68 -0.40 16.26 -7.08
N GLY A 69 -0.38 14.97 -7.50
CA GLY A 69 -0.37 14.56 -8.91
C GLY A 69 1.00 14.23 -9.48
N PHE A 70 2.09 14.33 -8.71
CA PHE A 70 3.41 13.93 -9.19
C PHE A 70 3.46 12.45 -9.57
N THR A 71 4.25 12.12 -10.58
CA THR A 71 4.52 10.73 -10.94
C THR A 71 5.46 10.09 -9.93
N LEU A 72 5.36 8.76 -9.76
CA LEU A 72 6.27 8.05 -8.86
C LEU A 72 7.75 8.18 -9.30
N ASP A 73 8.00 8.28 -10.62
CA ASP A 73 9.34 8.51 -11.15
C ASP A 73 9.86 9.87 -10.70
N ARG A 74 9.04 10.93 -10.83
CA ARG A 74 9.45 12.28 -10.40
C ARG A 74 9.68 12.37 -8.89
N ILE A 75 8.83 11.72 -8.09
CA ILE A 75 9.02 11.64 -6.63
C ILE A 75 10.35 10.92 -6.31
N ALA A 76 10.65 9.82 -7.02
CA ALA A 76 11.91 9.08 -6.82
C ALA A 76 13.14 9.94 -7.16
N GLU A 77 13.09 10.72 -8.25
CA GLU A 77 14.13 11.70 -8.60
C GLU A 77 14.32 12.73 -7.49
N MET A 78 13.22 13.36 -7.01
CA MET A 78 13.28 14.36 -5.94
C MET A 78 13.93 13.81 -4.67
N LEU A 79 13.54 12.60 -4.23
CA LEU A 79 14.12 11.96 -3.06
C LEU A 79 15.61 11.63 -3.25
N THR A 80 16.00 11.25 -4.47
CA THR A 80 17.40 10.98 -4.83
C THR A 80 18.21 12.28 -4.87
N GLU A 81 17.70 13.35 -5.46
CA GLU A 81 18.31 14.69 -5.49
C GLU A 81 18.52 15.23 -4.06
N MET A 82 17.52 15.05 -3.18
CA MET A 82 17.60 15.42 -1.76
C MET A 82 18.51 14.50 -0.93
N GLN A 83 19.14 13.48 -1.53
CA GLN A 83 20.01 12.52 -0.86
C GLN A 83 19.34 11.79 0.32
N ILE A 84 18.03 11.58 0.24
CA ILE A 84 17.27 10.85 1.27
C ILE A 84 17.64 9.37 1.20
N LYS A 85 18.03 8.81 2.35
CA LYS A 85 18.43 7.41 2.44
C LYS A 85 17.20 6.48 2.38
N THR A 86 17.32 5.42 1.61
CA THR A 86 16.38 4.29 1.60
C THR A 86 16.59 3.41 2.86
N LYS A 87 15.70 2.44 3.07
CA LYS A 87 15.85 1.46 4.18
C LYS A 87 17.17 0.69 4.13
N LEU A 88 17.74 0.53 2.95
CA LEU A 88 19.04 -0.13 2.74
C LEU A 88 20.24 0.81 2.91
N GLY A 89 20.01 2.09 3.23
CA GLY A 89 21.04 3.09 3.48
C GLY A 89 21.64 3.75 2.23
N ASN A 90 21.23 3.37 1.02
CA ASN A 90 21.57 4.06 -0.21
C ASN A 90 20.56 5.18 -0.52
N THR A 91 20.85 6.03 -1.50
CA THR A 91 19.98 7.16 -1.87
C THR A 91 19.25 6.93 -3.20
N ASN A 92 19.35 5.73 -3.78
CA ASN A 92 18.74 5.42 -5.07
C ASN A 92 17.28 5.01 -4.90
N TRP A 93 16.39 5.96 -5.03
CA TRP A 93 14.95 5.70 -5.07
C TRP A 93 14.50 5.30 -6.47
N ASN A 94 13.48 4.48 -6.57
CA ASN A 94 12.84 4.10 -7.82
C ASN A 94 11.33 4.02 -7.69
N ALA A 95 10.60 4.19 -8.80
CA ALA A 95 9.15 4.16 -8.83
C ALA A 95 8.55 2.85 -8.29
N GLY A 96 9.25 1.72 -8.44
CA GLY A 96 8.79 0.43 -7.93
C GLY A 96 8.73 0.38 -6.40
N SER A 97 9.75 0.92 -5.70
CA SER A 97 9.76 1.02 -4.25
C SER A 97 8.69 1.98 -3.73
N LEU A 98 8.49 3.12 -4.41
CA LEU A 98 7.44 4.07 -4.07
C LEU A 98 6.04 3.48 -4.32
N ALA A 99 5.84 2.75 -5.43
CA ALA A 99 4.60 2.05 -5.71
C ALA A 99 4.26 1.01 -4.63
N TYR A 100 5.27 0.36 -4.04
CA TYR A 100 5.08 -0.52 -2.91
C TYR A 100 4.61 0.25 -1.67
N ILE A 101 5.23 1.40 -1.37
CA ILE A 101 4.84 2.26 -0.23
C ILE A 101 3.39 2.71 -0.39
N VAL A 102 3.05 3.35 -1.52
CA VAL A 102 1.73 3.95 -1.75
C VAL A 102 0.59 2.92 -1.74
N ARG A 103 0.88 1.64 -2.08
CA ARG A 103 -0.12 0.56 -2.13
C ARG A 103 -0.21 -0.29 -0.87
N ASN A 104 0.61 -0.01 0.13
CA ASN A 104 0.69 -0.87 1.29
C ASN A 104 -0.15 -0.32 2.44
N GLU A 105 -1.25 -1.01 2.76
CA GLU A 105 -2.20 -0.65 3.82
C GLU A 105 -1.56 -0.57 5.21
N ARG A 106 -0.34 -1.08 5.39
CA ARG A 106 0.34 -0.96 6.68
C ARG A 106 0.68 0.49 7.03
N TYR A 107 0.78 1.37 6.06
CA TYR A 107 1.05 2.79 6.32
C TYR A 107 -0.14 3.52 6.96
N CYS A 108 -1.37 3.02 6.78
CA CYS A 108 -2.54 3.50 7.53
C CYS A 108 -2.86 2.63 8.78
N GLY A 109 -1.90 1.87 9.28
CA GLY A 109 -2.05 1.08 10.50
C GLY A 109 -2.78 -0.25 10.34
N SER A 110 -3.21 -0.60 9.13
CA SER A 110 -3.99 -1.80 8.85
C SER A 110 -3.13 -2.95 8.31
N VAL A 111 -3.63 -4.17 8.38
CA VAL A 111 -2.95 -5.36 7.84
C VAL A 111 -3.91 -6.25 7.09
N LEU A 112 -3.62 -6.52 5.81
CA LEU A 112 -4.32 -7.50 5.00
C LEU A 112 -3.50 -8.80 4.92
N THR A 113 -4.12 -9.91 5.31
CA THR A 113 -3.51 -11.24 5.25
C THR A 113 -3.82 -11.94 3.92
N TRP A 114 -3.11 -13.03 3.64
CA TRP A 114 -3.35 -13.86 2.45
C TRP A 114 -3.36 -13.11 1.11
N LYS A 115 -2.55 -12.06 0.97
CA LYS A 115 -2.40 -11.34 -0.33
C LYS A 115 -1.90 -12.25 -1.45
N THR A 116 -1.08 -13.23 -1.09
CA THR A 116 -0.53 -14.23 -2.01
C THR A 116 -0.57 -15.61 -1.37
N PHE A 117 -0.63 -16.65 -2.20
CA PHE A 117 -0.53 -18.03 -1.78
C PHE A 117 0.32 -18.84 -2.77
N THR A 118 0.88 -19.94 -2.31
CA THR A 118 1.55 -20.90 -3.17
C THR A 118 0.51 -21.92 -3.66
N ALA A 119 0.22 -21.89 -4.96
CA ALA A 119 -0.84 -22.73 -5.53
C ALA A 119 -0.39 -24.19 -5.68
N ASP A 120 0.89 -24.41 -5.96
CA ASP A 120 1.49 -25.72 -6.14
C ASP A 120 2.71 -25.87 -5.23
N ILE A 121 2.73 -26.96 -4.47
CA ILE A 121 3.81 -27.28 -3.53
C ILE A 121 5.11 -27.59 -4.28
N PHE A 122 5.00 -28.08 -5.51
CA PHE A 122 6.18 -28.47 -6.32
C PHE A 122 6.75 -27.29 -7.11
N GLU A 123 5.91 -26.41 -7.62
CA GLU A 123 6.36 -25.24 -8.38
C GLU A 123 6.89 -24.10 -7.50
N HIS A 124 6.53 -24.05 -6.21
CA HIS A 124 6.86 -22.98 -5.25
C HIS A 124 6.51 -21.56 -5.74
N LYS A 125 5.72 -21.44 -6.80
CA LYS A 125 5.33 -20.15 -7.39
C LYS A 125 4.24 -19.50 -6.55
N LYS A 126 4.52 -18.29 -6.07
CA LYS A 126 3.51 -17.44 -5.41
C LYS A 126 2.54 -16.89 -6.45
N LYS A 127 1.23 -17.09 -6.22
CA LYS A 127 0.15 -16.48 -7.00
C LYS A 127 -0.57 -15.44 -6.14
N LYS A 128 -1.04 -14.37 -6.80
CA LYS A 128 -1.87 -13.37 -6.13
C LYS A 128 -3.21 -14.01 -5.74
N ASN A 129 -3.65 -13.78 -4.50
CA ASN A 129 -4.96 -14.25 -4.06
C ASN A 129 -6.08 -13.43 -4.74
N ARG A 130 -6.89 -14.10 -5.54
CA ARG A 130 -8.07 -13.54 -6.23
C ARG A 130 -9.29 -14.30 -5.73
N ASN A 131 -9.60 -14.21 -4.44
CA ASN A 131 -10.69 -14.95 -3.77
C ASN A 131 -10.47 -16.47 -3.70
N ASN A 132 -9.23 -16.95 -3.84
CA ASN A 132 -8.91 -18.36 -3.68
C ASN A 132 -8.82 -18.78 -2.20
N ARG A 133 -8.61 -17.82 -1.30
CA ARG A 133 -8.55 -17.99 0.17
C ARG A 133 -9.13 -16.77 0.84
N ASP A 134 -9.79 -16.97 1.98
CA ASP A 134 -10.33 -15.91 2.80
C ASP A 134 -9.20 -15.00 3.29
N GLN A 135 -9.36 -13.71 3.04
CA GLN A 135 -8.47 -12.68 3.52
C GLN A 135 -9.04 -12.09 4.81
N CYS A 136 -8.17 -11.83 5.77
CA CYS A 136 -8.56 -11.11 6.97
C CYS A 136 -7.92 -9.72 6.92
N TYR A 137 -8.73 -8.71 7.18
CA TYR A 137 -8.30 -7.32 7.30
C TYR A 137 -8.34 -6.92 8.78
N TYR A 138 -7.23 -6.41 9.28
CA TYR A 138 -7.07 -5.97 10.66
C TYR A 138 -6.83 -4.47 10.65
N GLU A 139 -7.80 -3.73 11.18
CA GLU A 139 -7.69 -2.28 11.36
C GLU A 139 -6.93 -1.96 12.66
N ASN A 140 -6.28 -0.80 12.68
CA ASN A 140 -5.60 -0.29 13.87
C ASN A 140 -4.64 -1.30 14.54
N HIS A 141 -3.99 -2.14 13.74
CA HIS A 141 -3.05 -3.15 14.22
C HIS A 141 -1.78 -2.52 14.82
N HIS A 142 -1.34 -1.39 14.29
CA HIS A 142 -0.15 -0.65 14.72
C HIS A 142 -0.34 0.85 14.46
N PRO A 143 0.48 1.72 15.05
CA PRO A 143 0.39 3.17 14.82
C PRO A 143 0.47 3.50 13.32
N ALA A 144 -0.47 4.29 12.83
CA ALA A 144 -0.52 4.74 11.46
C ALA A 144 0.45 5.91 11.21
N ILE A 145 1.20 5.89 10.10
CA ILE A 145 2.02 7.03 9.65
C ILE A 145 1.15 8.06 8.93
N ILE A 146 0.16 7.58 8.18
CA ILE A 146 -0.80 8.40 7.46
C ILE A 146 -2.23 8.05 7.88
N PRO A 147 -3.17 9.01 7.85
CA PRO A 147 -4.59 8.73 8.02
C PRO A 147 -5.12 7.75 6.96
N VAL A 148 -6.18 7.01 7.30
CA VAL A 148 -6.80 6.04 6.38
C VAL A 148 -7.36 6.74 5.15
N GLU A 149 -7.90 7.94 5.30
CA GLU A 149 -8.48 8.76 4.24
C GLU A 149 -7.42 9.14 3.19
N ILE A 150 -6.22 9.49 3.62
CA ILE A 150 -5.08 9.77 2.72
C ILE A 150 -4.70 8.51 1.93
N PHE A 151 -4.70 7.36 2.59
CA PHE A 151 -4.41 6.08 1.93
C PHE A 151 -5.49 5.76 0.88
N GLU A 152 -6.77 5.89 1.21
CA GLU A 152 -7.90 5.63 0.31
C GLU A 152 -7.92 6.58 -0.89
N ALA A 153 -7.66 7.88 -0.66
CA ALA A 153 -7.48 8.84 -1.73
C ALA A 153 -6.36 8.41 -2.71
N ALA A 154 -5.24 7.93 -2.18
CA ALA A 154 -4.16 7.43 -3.00
C ALA A 154 -4.55 6.15 -3.78
N GLN A 155 -5.31 5.22 -3.17
CA GLN A 155 -5.83 4.03 -3.88
C GLN A 155 -6.79 4.43 -5.00
N THR A 156 -7.69 5.38 -4.75
CA THR A 156 -8.62 5.92 -5.75
C THR A 156 -7.86 6.52 -6.93
N LEU A 157 -6.81 7.31 -6.66
CA LEU A 157 -5.96 7.88 -7.71
C LEU A 157 -5.23 6.78 -8.52
N ILE A 158 -4.74 5.72 -7.86
CA ILE A 158 -4.12 4.57 -8.54
C ILE A 158 -5.14 3.85 -9.43
N TYR A 159 -6.36 3.66 -8.93
CA TYR A 159 -7.46 3.04 -9.69
C TYR A 159 -7.78 3.87 -10.94
N ASN A 160 -7.98 5.17 -10.80
CA ASN A 160 -8.29 6.07 -11.89
C ASN A 160 -7.18 6.11 -12.95
N ARG A 161 -5.90 6.18 -12.55
CA ARG A 161 -4.76 6.09 -13.47
C ARG A 161 -4.71 4.77 -14.26
N ARG A 162 -5.14 3.67 -13.64
CA ARG A 162 -5.10 2.34 -14.26
C ARG A 162 -6.26 2.09 -15.21
N HIS A 163 -7.45 2.61 -14.87
CA HIS A 163 -8.70 2.35 -15.58
C HIS A 163 -9.17 3.53 -16.43
N GLY A 164 -8.39 4.62 -16.47
CA GLY A 164 -8.61 5.75 -17.37
C GLY A 164 -8.71 5.24 -18.82
N MET A 165 -9.78 5.64 -19.51
CA MET A 165 -10.06 5.14 -20.85
C MET A 165 -9.02 5.64 -21.85
N ARG A 166 -8.51 4.75 -22.69
CA ARG A 166 -7.74 5.13 -23.86
C ARG A 166 -8.67 5.84 -24.84
N GLY A 167 -8.58 7.15 -24.95
CA GLY A 167 -9.37 7.96 -25.88
C GLY A 167 -10.74 8.45 -25.36
N GLY A 168 -10.98 8.42 -24.04
CA GLY A 168 -12.14 9.01 -23.37
C GLY A 168 -11.76 9.76 -22.12
N LEU A 169 -12.70 10.44 -21.48
CA LEU A 169 -12.52 11.06 -20.18
C LEU A 169 -12.10 10.01 -19.14
N HIS A 170 -11.14 10.36 -18.28
CA HIS A 170 -10.71 9.48 -17.20
C HIS A 170 -11.88 9.24 -16.23
N VAL A 171 -11.98 8.00 -15.72
CA VAL A 171 -13.01 7.69 -14.71
C VAL A 171 -12.72 8.51 -13.47
N MET A 172 -13.61 9.46 -13.19
CA MET A 172 -13.59 10.24 -11.95
C MET A 172 -14.36 9.45 -10.89
N GLN A 173 -13.71 9.19 -9.77
CA GLN A 173 -14.31 8.51 -8.63
C GLN A 173 -14.31 9.48 -7.46
N VAL A 174 -15.51 9.79 -6.96
CA VAL A 174 -15.68 10.60 -5.77
C VAL A 174 -15.23 9.79 -4.55
N ILE A 175 -14.56 10.42 -3.61
CA ILE A 175 -14.23 9.80 -2.33
C ILE A 175 -15.48 9.83 -1.46
N ASP A 176 -15.96 8.64 -1.07
CA ASP A 176 -17.26 8.49 -0.42
C ASP A 176 -17.23 8.81 1.08
N ASP A 177 -16.05 8.77 1.73
CA ASP A 177 -15.92 8.97 3.18
C ASP A 177 -14.57 9.58 3.57
N GLY A 178 -14.48 10.11 4.81
CA GLY A 178 -13.27 10.68 5.40
C GLY A 178 -13.08 12.16 5.14
N VAL A 179 -11.88 12.68 5.45
CA VAL A 179 -11.52 14.10 5.34
C VAL A 179 -11.64 14.64 3.91
N PHE A 180 -11.49 13.78 2.91
CA PHE A 180 -11.62 14.10 1.49
C PHE A 180 -12.94 13.66 0.88
N GLN A 181 -13.97 13.43 1.69
CA GLN A 181 -15.31 13.10 1.20
C GLN A 181 -15.80 14.17 0.22
N GLY A 182 -16.31 13.73 -0.92
CA GLY A 182 -16.78 14.62 -1.99
C GLY A 182 -15.69 15.13 -2.92
N TYR A 183 -14.41 14.85 -2.65
CA TYR A 183 -13.31 15.22 -3.55
C TYR A 183 -13.10 14.17 -4.62
N VAL A 184 -12.67 14.60 -5.80
CA VAL A 184 -12.24 13.76 -6.90
C VAL A 184 -10.73 13.89 -7.07
N PRO A 185 -9.94 12.83 -6.87
CA PRO A 185 -8.49 12.87 -7.13
C PRO A 185 -8.22 13.03 -8.63
N ILE A 186 -7.76 14.19 -9.06
CA ILE A 186 -7.43 14.50 -10.45
C ILE A 186 -5.92 14.48 -10.62
N ASN A 187 -5.44 13.81 -11.66
CA ASN A 187 -4.04 13.88 -12.05
C ASN A 187 -3.84 15.05 -13.04
N HIS A 188 -2.99 16.02 -12.71
CA HIS A 188 -2.69 17.16 -13.59
C HIS A 188 -2.06 16.76 -14.94
N HIS A 189 -1.52 15.55 -15.09
CA HIS A 189 -1.08 15.00 -16.37
C HIS A 189 -2.23 14.63 -17.31
N TRP A 190 -3.48 14.62 -16.83
CA TRP A 190 -4.66 14.52 -17.70
C TRP A 190 -4.92 15.81 -18.49
N ALA A 191 -4.20 16.87 -18.17
CA ALA A 191 -4.31 18.19 -18.82
C ALA A 191 -3.86 18.27 -20.30
N ASN A 192 -3.47 17.14 -20.91
CA ASN A 192 -3.41 17.05 -22.38
C ASN A 192 -4.80 16.89 -23.02
N ASP A 193 -5.81 16.55 -22.22
CA ASP A 193 -7.21 16.57 -22.62
C ASP A 193 -7.77 17.96 -22.29
N ASP A 194 -8.70 18.47 -23.11
CA ASP A 194 -9.26 19.81 -23.00
C ASP A 194 -9.66 20.11 -21.53
N PRO A 195 -9.06 21.13 -20.87
CA PRO A 195 -9.41 21.49 -19.49
C PRO A 195 -10.90 21.75 -19.28
N ASN A 196 -11.61 22.22 -20.32
CA ASN A 196 -13.04 22.45 -20.26
C ASN A 196 -13.86 21.16 -20.14
N ALA A 197 -13.32 20.01 -20.57
CA ALA A 197 -13.97 18.72 -20.41
C ALA A 197 -14.15 18.34 -18.93
N TYR A 198 -13.21 18.73 -18.06
CA TYR A 198 -13.31 18.49 -16.62
C TYR A 198 -14.30 19.41 -15.92
N TYR A 199 -14.39 20.67 -16.34
CA TYR A 199 -15.39 21.62 -15.83
C TYR A 199 -16.80 21.14 -16.19
N ASN A 200 -17.02 20.73 -17.45
CA ASN A 200 -18.31 20.21 -17.90
C ASN A 200 -18.69 18.89 -17.22
N ALA A 201 -17.72 18.06 -16.83
CA ALA A 201 -17.98 16.83 -16.07
C ALA A 201 -18.31 17.12 -14.60
N SER A 202 -17.72 18.16 -14.00
CA SER A 202 -18.03 18.62 -12.66
C SER A 202 -19.49 19.11 -12.56
N ASP A 203 -19.95 19.87 -13.52
CA ASP A 203 -21.32 20.37 -13.57
C ASP A 203 -22.36 19.23 -13.73
N SER A 204 -21.98 18.09 -14.28
CA SER A 204 -22.86 16.93 -14.44
C SER A 204 -23.04 16.09 -13.17
N VAL A 205 -22.20 16.30 -12.15
CA VAL A 205 -22.26 15.57 -10.85
C VAL A 205 -23.14 16.35 -9.84
N GLU A 206 -23.40 17.63 -10.06
CA GLU A 206 -24.28 18.46 -9.23
C GLU A 206 -25.76 18.44 -9.67
N GLY A 207 -26.12 17.61 -10.67
CA GLY A 207 -27.44 17.47 -11.25
C GLY A 207 -28.15 16.14 -10.79
#